data_26a87e5ebd05b27a86db9a637b2feea0
#
_entry.id   26a87e5ebd05b27a86db9a637b2feea0
#
_cell.length_a   1.000
_cell.length_b   1.000
_cell.length_c   1.000
_cell.angle_alpha   90.00
_cell.angle_beta   90.00
_cell.angle_gamma   90.00
#
_symmetry.space_group_name_H-M   'P 1'
#
loop_
_entity.id
_entity.type
_entity.pdbx_description
1 polymer ?
#
loop_
_entity_poly.entity_id
_entity_poly.type
_entity_poly.pdbx_seq_one_letter_code
_entity_poly.pdbx_strand_id
1 'polypeptide(L)'
;MIGTDTSHVIAFTKSFNGPPGPNHVEGARVVAAYKGGSPDVESSYTRVDKFAEQLKTEWKIEFVDDIAQLCPKVDAILLESVDGRTHLEQARQAFTCGKPVFIDKPLASTLEDAREIARLAREAGVTWFSSSSLRWSEIATTLKHEDSTGVLTWGPGPTEPHHYLDLSWYAIHPVEMLYALMGPGCVEVTRTIGKTGDIIVGRWEDGRLGTVRTQPQSWKYGAVVFRPKGVEQSHPDMKSSYTPMLREIVKFFRTGTPPVSNEETLEIFAFMDAAQKSKEQGGKPIKLR
;
A
#
# COMPACT_ATOMS: atom_id res chain seq x y z
N MET A 1 -5.39 15.19 -5.74
CA MET A 1 -5.84 13.84 -5.34
C MET A 1 -6.57 13.20 -6.50
N ILE A 2 -6.30 11.94 -6.80
CA ILE A 2 -6.97 11.16 -7.85
C ILE A 2 -7.68 9.98 -7.17
N GLY A 3 -8.98 9.80 -7.42
CA GLY A 3 -9.83 8.84 -6.72
C GLY A 3 -10.37 9.40 -5.40
N THR A 4 -11.67 9.16 -5.15
CA THR A 4 -12.34 9.63 -3.92
C THR A 4 -13.21 8.54 -3.28
N ASP A 5 -12.86 7.26 -3.47
CA ASP A 5 -13.66 6.11 -3.10
C ASP A 5 -13.08 5.28 -1.93
N THR A 6 -11.95 5.71 -1.36
CA THR A 6 -11.37 5.15 -0.13
C THR A 6 -11.53 6.06 1.08
N SER A 7 -11.61 5.49 2.27
CA SER A 7 -11.61 6.28 3.52
C SER A 7 -10.31 7.07 3.73
N HIS A 8 -9.23 6.72 3.04
CA HIS A 8 -7.95 7.44 3.09
C HIS A 8 -8.10 8.89 2.64
N VAL A 9 -8.89 9.17 1.61
CA VAL A 9 -9.06 10.54 1.08
C VAL A 9 -9.59 11.52 2.14
N ILE A 10 -10.50 11.06 2.97
CA ILE A 10 -11.02 11.88 4.08
C ILE A 10 -10.00 11.99 5.21
N ALA A 11 -9.36 10.85 5.59
CA ALA A 11 -8.37 10.82 6.65
C ALA A 11 -7.13 11.67 6.30
N PHE A 12 -6.62 11.57 5.07
CA PHE A 12 -5.45 12.32 4.62
C PHE A 12 -5.78 13.81 4.48
N THR A 13 -6.93 14.14 3.89
CA THR A 13 -7.37 15.56 3.81
C THR A 13 -7.52 16.16 5.20
N LYS A 14 -8.11 15.45 6.16
CA LYS A 14 -8.20 15.90 7.55
C LYS A 14 -6.81 16.12 8.18
N SER A 15 -5.86 15.23 7.91
CA SER A 15 -4.50 15.36 8.46
C SER A 15 -3.73 16.51 7.82
N PHE A 16 -3.90 16.78 6.54
CA PHE A 16 -3.17 17.86 5.85
C PHE A 16 -3.86 19.24 5.97
N ASN A 17 -5.18 19.28 5.85
CA ASN A 17 -5.96 20.52 5.79
C ASN A 17 -6.57 20.92 7.14
N GLY A 18 -6.63 19.99 8.10
CA GLY A 18 -7.24 20.22 9.41
C GLY A 18 -6.42 21.15 10.30
N PRO A 19 -6.99 21.57 11.43
CA PRO A 19 -6.28 22.41 12.39
C PRO A 19 -5.10 21.65 13.03
N PRO A 20 -4.12 22.38 13.58
CA PRO A 20 -3.02 21.78 14.34
C PRO A 20 -3.52 20.84 15.45
N GLY A 21 -2.88 19.67 15.58
CA GLY A 21 -3.25 18.65 16.55
C GLY A 21 -2.44 17.35 16.38
N PRO A 22 -2.68 16.32 17.19
CA PRO A 22 -1.85 15.11 17.21
C PRO A 22 -1.72 14.39 15.86
N ASN A 23 -2.73 14.49 15.01
CA ASN A 23 -2.77 13.85 13.69
C ASN A 23 -2.53 14.82 12.53
N HIS A 24 -2.29 16.11 12.81
CA HIS A 24 -1.96 17.09 11.78
C HIS A 24 -0.55 16.86 11.23
N VAL A 25 -0.41 16.96 9.92
CA VAL A 25 0.86 16.83 9.21
C VAL A 25 1.07 18.09 8.37
N GLU A 26 2.04 18.88 8.79
CA GLU A 26 2.41 20.11 8.11
C GLU A 26 3.14 19.85 6.80
N GLY A 27 3.02 20.81 5.87
CA GLY A 27 3.84 20.88 4.66
C GLY A 27 3.22 20.32 3.42
N ALA A 28 1.97 19.88 3.48
CA ALA A 28 1.14 19.58 2.33
C ALA A 28 -0.31 20.04 2.57
N ARG A 29 -1.05 20.21 1.48
CA ARG A 29 -2.47 20.52 1.51
C ARG A 29 -3.13 19.91 0.28
N VAL A 30 -4.27 19.24 0.48
CA VAL A 30 -5.13 18.83 -0.63
C VAL A 30 -5.89 20.05 -1.12
N VAL A 31 -5.80 20.36 -2.41
CA VAL A 31 -6.40 21.56 -3.01
C VAL A 31 -7.33 21.22 -4.17
N ALA A 32 -7.08 20.13 -4.88
CA ALA A 32 -7.87 19.71 -6.02
C ALA A 32 -8.02 18.18 -6.07
N ALA A 33 -9.11 17.70 -6.66
CA ALA A 33 -9.38 16.27 -6.80
C ALA A 33 -10.05 15.92 -8.13
N TYR A 34 -9.73 14.73 -8.63
CA TYR A 34 -10.46 14.00 -9.65
C TYR A 34 -11.24 12.87 -8.98
N LYS A 35 -12.53 12.75 -9.27
CA LYS A 35 -13.44 11.86 -8.55
C LYS A 35 -13.07 10.37 -8.66
N GLY A 36 -12.84 9.86 -9.88
CA GLY A 36 -12.59 8.44 -10.12
C GLY A 36 -13.77 7.53 -9.74
N GLY A 37 -13.44 6.32 -9.31
CA GLY A 37 -14.38 5.29 -8.87
C GLY A 37 -14.46 4.09 -9.81
N SER A 38 -14.84 2.92 -9.25
CA SER A 38 -15.04 1.64 -9.96
C SER A 38 -16.48 1.19 -9.78
N PRO A 39 -17.28 1.10 -10.86
CA PRO A 39 -18.72 0.84 -10.75
C PRO A 39 -19.07 -0.61 -10.36
N ASP A 40 -18.13 -1.52 -10.47
CA ASP A 40 -18.25 -2.95 -10.17
C ASP A 40 -17.63 -3.36 -8.82
N VAL A 41 -16.94 -2.45 -8.13
CA VAL A 41 -16.37 -2.67 -6.78
C VAL A 41 -17.26 -2.04 -5.72
N GLU A 42 -17.86 -2.86 -4.86
CA GLU A 42 -18.82 -2.39 -3.84
C GLU A 42 -18.24 -1.30 -2.94
N SER A 43 -17.03 -1.49 -2.48
CA SER A 43 -16.36 -0.52 -1.63
C SER A 43 -16.01 0.79 -2.36
N SER A 44 -16.07 0.84 -3.67
CA SER A 44 -15.94 2.05 -4.49
C SER A 44 -17.29 2.72 -4.71
N TYR A 45 -18.21 2.07 -5.44
CA TYR A 45 -19.45 2.73 -5.86
C TYR A 45 -20.36 3.16 -4.70
N THR A 46 -20.28 2.49 -3.55
CA THR A 46 -21.05 2.88 -2.35
C THR A 46 -20.50 4.11 -1.63
N ARG A 47 -19.27 4.54 -1.94
CA ARG A 47 -18.57 5.60 -1.19
C ARG A 47 -18.12 6.80 -2.02
N VAL A 48 -17.86 6.62 -3.31
CA VAL A 48 -17.25 7.63 -4.18
C VAL A 48 -18.01 8.95 -4.17
N ASP A 49 -19.32 8.93 -4.31
CA ASP A 49 -20.15 10.15 -4.32
C ASP A 49 -20.16 10.84 -2.96
N LYS A 50 -20.32 10.06 -1.89
CA LYS A 50 -20.35 10.58 -0.51
C LYS A 50 -19.04 11.27 -0.15
N PHE A 51 -17.91 10.66 -0.44
CA PHE A 51 -16.60 11.22 -0.10
C PHE A 51 -16.27 12.41 -0.99
N ALA A 52 -16.63 12.38 -2.28
CA ALA A 52 -16.48 13.53 -3.17
C ALA A 52 -17.29 14.74 -2.66
N GLU A 53 -18.53 14.51 -2.25
CA GLU A 53 -19.37 15.60 -1.68
C GLU A 53 -18.81 16.14 -0.36
N GLN A 54 -18.31 15.25 0.52
CA GLN A 54 -17.67 15.67 1.76
C GLN A 54 -16.41 16.50 1.50
N LEU A 55 -15.56 16.12 0.56
CA LEU A 55 -14.37 16.89 0.18
C LEU A 55 -14.74 18.27 -0.37
N LYS A 56 -15.80 18.35 -1.19
CA LYS A 56 -16.32 19.64 -1.71
C LYS A 56 -16.86 20.55 -0.62
N THR A 57 -17.73 20.00 0.21
CA THR A 57 -18.55 20.82 1.15
C THR A 57 -17.79 21.18 2.41
N GLU A 58 -17.09 20.22 3.03
CA GLU A 58 -16.37 20.45 4.30
C GLU A 58 -14.98 21.05 4.08
N TRP A 59 -14.26 20.55 3.06
CA TRP A 59 -12.86 20.92 2.84
C TRP A 59 -12.64 21.92 1.71
N LYS A 60 -13.69 22.26 0.95
CA LYS A 60 -13.64 23.20 -0.19
C LYS A 60 -12.64 22.80 -1.26
N ILE A 61 -12.49 21.48 -1.49
CA ILE A 61 -11.60 20.93 -2.53
C ILE A 61 -12.24 21.22 -3.89
N GLU A 62 -11.43 21.74 -4.81
CA GLU A 62 -11.82 21.94 -6.20
C GLU A 62 -11.86 20.57 -6.91
N PHE A 63 -12.94 20.28 -7.66
CA PHE A 63 -13.03 19.08 -8.47
C PHE A 63 -12.81 19.40 -9.93
N VAL A 64 -12.05 18.52 -10.59
CA VAL A 64 -11.78 18.58 -12.03
C VAL A 64 -12.41 17.37 -12.73
N ASP A 65 -12.71 17.53 -14.03
CA ASP A 65 -13.32 16.48 -14.84
C ASP A 65 -12.29 15.55 -15.51
N ASP A 66 -11.03 15.98 -15.55
CA ASP A 66 -9.92 15.25 -16.16
C ASP A 66 -8.66 15.36 -15.29
N ILE A 67 -7.91 14.27 -15.19
CA ILE A 67 -6.66 14.19 -14.42
C ILE A 67 -5.62 15.23 -14.91
N ALA A 68 -5.55 15.47 -16.21
CA ALA A 68 -4.62 16.46 -16.77
C ALA A 68 -4.89 17.89 -16.25
N GLN A 69 -6.12 18.20 -15.88
CA GLN A 69 -6.47 19.51 -15.30
C GLN A 69 -5.90 19.71 -13.89
N LEU A 70 -5.44 18.64 -13.21
CA LEU A 70 -4.71 18.75 -11.95
C LEU A 70 -3.30 19.34 -12.14
N CYS A 71 -2.64 19.06 -13.28
CA CYS A 71 -1.25 19.40 -13.49
C CYS A 71 -0.87 20.85 -13.16
N PRO A 72 -1.61 21.89 -13.64
CA PRO A 72 -1.29 23.28 -13.32
C PRO A 72 -1.69 23.71 -11.90
N LYS A 73 -2.42 22.88 -11.17
CA LYS A 73 -3.03 23.25 -9.87
C LYS A 73 -2.25 22.71 -8.67
N VAL A 74 -1.30 21.75 -8.91
CA VAL A 74 -0.69 20.99 -7.82
C VAL A 74 0.82 20.84 -8.01
N ASP A 75 1.53 20.66 -6.89
CA ASP A 75 2.98 20.40 -6.87
C ASP A 75 3.29 18.91 -6.74
N ALA A 76 2.33 18.10 -6.29
CA ALA A 76 2.45 16.66 -6.09
C ALA A 76 1.08 15.99 -6.22
N ILE A 77 1.06 14.66 -6.42
CA ILE A 77 -0.17 13.91 -6.64
C ILE A 77 -0.29 12.77 -5.62
N LEU A 78 -1.48 12.66 -5.03
CA LEU A 78 -1.95 11.49 -4.29
C LEU A 78 -2.90 10.71 -5.20
N LEU A 79 -2.54 9.47 -5.60
CA LEU A 79 -3.40 8.57 -6.33
C LEU A 79 -4.00 7.59 -5.32
N GLU A 80 -5.30 7.72 -5.04
CA GLU A 80 -5.98 7.14 -3.88
C GLU A 80 -7.15 6.23 -4.27
N SER A 81 -7.37 5.91 -5.54
CA SER A 81 -8.45 5.00 -5.93
C SER A 81 -8.35 3.68 -5.18
N VAL A 82 -9.46 3.16 -4.64
CA VAL A 82 -9.44 1.93 -3.83
C VAL A 82 -9.13 0.69 -4.67
N ASP A 83 -9.45 0.75 -5.96
CA ASP A 83 -9.30 -0.34 -6.92
C ASP A 83 -7.98 -0.24 -7.69
N GLY A 84 -7.05 -1.12 -7.38
CA GLY A 84 -5.74 -1.18 -8.03
C GLY A 84 -5.79 -1.44 -9.55
N ARG A 85 -6.90 -1.91 -10.10
CA ARG A 85 -7.08 -2.08 -11.55
C ARG A 85 -7.11 -0.73 -12.29
N THR A 86 -7.54 0.32 -11.63
CA THR A 86 -7.62 1.66 -12.22
C THR A 86 -6.30 2.42 -12.18
N HIS A 87 -5.36 1.99 -11.36
CA HIS A 87 -4.14 2.74 -11.07
C HIS A 87 -3.22 2.86 -12.28
N LEU A 88 -3.11 1.84 -13.13
CA LEU A 88 -2.25 1.91 -14.32
C LEU A 88 -2.68 3.05 -15.26
N GLU A 89 -3.96 3.16 -15.57
CA GLU A 89 -4.44 4.20 -16.47
C GLU A 89 -4.40 5.58 -15.82
N GLN A 90 -4.73 5.67 -14.54
CA GLN A 90 -4.65 6.91 -13.77
C GLN A 90 -3.19 7.38 -13.60
N ALA A 91 -2.26 6.47 -13.35
CA ALA A 91 -0.83 6.77 -13.25
C ALA A 91 -0.28 7.24 -14.60
N ARG A 92 -0.68 6.61 -15.71
CA ARG A 92 -0.30 7.05 -17.07
C ARG A 92 -0.63 8.53 -17.30
N GLN A 93 -1.83 8.95 -16.91
CA GLN A 93 -2.25 10.33 -17.02
C GLN A 93 -1.54 11.23 -15.99
N ALA A 94 -1.42 10.80 -14.74
CA ALA A 94 -0.77 11.56 -13.68
C ALA A 94 0.71 11.84 -13.98
N PHE A 95 1.42 10.90 -14.60
CA PHE A 95 2.84 11.06 -14.93
C PHE A 95 3.08 12.13 -16.00
N THR A 96 2.08 12.45 -16.83
CA THR A 96 2.19 13.58 -17.78
C THR A 96 2.35 14.93 -17.07
N CYS A 97 1.95 15.02 -15.79
CA CYS A 97 2.13 16.24 -15.00
C CYS A 97 3.59 16.51 -14.61
N GLY A 98 4.50 15.53 -14.71
CA GLY A 98 5.89 15.66 -14.28
C GLY A 98 6.07 15.94 -12.78
N LYS A 99 5.08 15.57 -11.95
CA LYS A 99 5.06 15.80 -10.50
C LYS A 99 5.32 14.50 -9.75
N PRO A 100 5.90 14.54 -8.53
CA PRO A 100 6.03 13.35 -7.70
C PRO A 100 4.65 12.77 -7.35
N VAL A 101 4.53 11.44 -7.36
CA VAL A 101 3.25 10.73 -7.16
C VAL A 101 3.38 9.72 -6.02
N PHE A 102 2.54 9.84 -5.00
CA PHE A 102 2.25 8.75 -4.09
C PHE A 102 1.07 7.94 -4.66
N ILE A 103 1.22 6.63 -4.72
CA ILE A 103 0.15 5.72 -5.17
C ILE A 103 -0.24 4.87 -3.97
N ASP A 104 -1.50 5.00 -3.53
CA ASP A 104 -1.98 4.22 -2.38
C ASP A 104 -2.00 2.71 -2.69
N LYS A 105 -2.03 1.92 -1.65
CA LYS A 105 -2.16 0.47 -1.76
C LYS A 105 -3.59 0.07 -2.23
N PRO A 106 -3.69 -0.99 -3.03
CA PRO A 106 -2.60 -1.69 -3.70
C PRO A 106 -2.12 -0.91 -4.92
N LEU A 107 -0.81 -0.90 -5.17
CA LEU A 107 -0.25 -0.24 -6.36
C LEU A 107 -0.95 -0.67 -7.66
N ALA A 108 -1.34 -1.95 -7.75
CA ALA A 108 -2.03 -2.54 -8.89
C ALA A 108 -2.81 -3.79 -8.45
N SER A 109 -3.57 -4.41 -9.36
CA SER A 109 -4.21 -5.71 -9.16
C SER A 109 -3.41 -6.89 -9.71
N THR A 110 -2.36 -6.64 -10.49
CA THR A 110 -1.45 -7.63 -11.09
C THR A 110 0.01 -7.20 -10.96
N LEU A 111 0.94 -8.15 -11.02
CA LEU A 111 2.38 -7.85 -11.11
C LEU A 111 2.73 -7.15 -12.44
N GLU A 112 2.06 -7.50 -13.52
CA GLU A 112 2.27 -6.90 -14.84
C GLU A 112 1.96 -5.40 -14.81
N ASP A 113 0.80 -5.01 -14.30
CA ASP A 113 0.42 -3.61 -14.17
C ASP A 113 1.35 -2.84 -13.22
N ALA A 114 1.79 -3.46 -12.11
CA ALA A 114 2.76 -2.86 -11.21
C ALA A 114 4.09 -2.55 -11.91
N ARG A 115 4.59 -3.47 -12.75
CA ARG A 115 5.79 -3.27 -13.57
C ARG A 115 5.59 -2.21 -14.63
N GLU A 116 4.42 -2.19 -15.26
CA GLU A 116 4.10 -1.19 -16.27
C GLU A 116 4.01 0.22 -15.66
N ILE A 117 3.43 0.39 -14.48
CA ILE A 117 3.45 1.67 -13.74
C ILE A 117 4.90 2.12 -13.51
N ALA A 118 5.77 1.23 -13.03
CA ALA A 118 7.17 1.56 -12.80
C ALA A 118 7.92 1.92 -14.10
N ARG A 119 7.61 1.23 -15.21
CA ARG A 119 8.18 1.53 -16.54
C ARG A 119 7.76 2.91 -17.02
N LEU A 120 6.47 3.23 -16.95
CA LEU A 120 5.92 4.52 -17.37
C LEU A 120 6.48 5.68 -16.56
N ALA A 121 6.58 5.52 -15.22
CA ALA A 121 7.17 6.54 -14.37
C ALA A 121 8.64 6.83 -14.75
N ARG A 122 9.44 5.78 -15.02
CA ARG A 122 10.83 5.92 -15.47
C ARG A 122 10.93 6.65 -16.81
N GLU A 123 10.07 6.32 -17.77
CA GLU A 123 10.04 6.99 -19.08
C GLU A 123 9.64 8.46 -18.98
N ALA A 124 8.70 8.76 -18.09
CA ALA A 124 8.27 10.13 -17.82
C ALA A 124 9.24 10.93 -16.92
N GLY A 125 10.27 10.29 -16.35
CA GLY A 125 11.17 10.93 -15.38
C GLY A 125 10.47 11.32 -14.07
N VAL A 126 9.39 10.64 -13.70
CA VAL A 126 8.58 10.93 -12.52
C VAL A 126 8.98 10.01 -11.36
N THR A 127 9.22 10.59 -10.20
CA THR A 127 9.45 9.84 -8.97
C THR A 127 8.12 9.45 -8.34
N TRP A 128 8.05 8.23 -7.80
CA TRP A 128 6.85 7.71 -7.14
C TRP A 128 7.21 6.71 -6.05
N PHE A 129 6.28 6.46 -5.14
CA PHE A 129 6.29 5.28 -4.28
C PHE A 129 4.87 4.86 -3.88
N SER A 130 4.75 3.63 -3.42
CA SER A 130 3.51 3.08 -2.85
C SER A 130 3.85 2.43 -1.51
N SER A 131 2.93 2.49 -0.56
CA SER A 131 3.12 1.87 0.74
C SER A 131 1.80 1.68 1.50
N SER A 132 1.76 0.66 2.35
CA SER A 132 0.78 0.56 3.41
C SER A 132 1.20 1.35 4.64
N SER A 133 0.24 1.96 5.34
CA SER A 133 0.48 2.61 6.63
C SER A 133 1.06 1.67 7.69
N LEU A 134 0.85 0.35 7.56
CA LEU A 134 1.35 -0.65 8.50
C LEU A 134 2.88 -0.79 8.49
N ARG A 135 3.55 -0.44 7.39
CA ARG A 135 5.02 -0.31 7.32
C ARG A 135 5.57 0.70 8.34
N TRP A 136 4.77 1.71 8.66
CA TRP A 136 5.12 2.83 9.54
C TRP A 136 4.46 2.74 10.91
N SER A 137 3.79 1.60 11.20
CA SER A 137 3.13 1.36 12.48
C SER A 137 4.12 1.19 13.63
N GLU A 138 3.62 1.37 14.85
CA GLU A 138 4.41 1.10 16.06
C GLU A 138 4.91 -0.36 16.08
N ILE A 139 4.15 -1.31 15.53
CA ILE A 139 4.57 -2.71 15.39
C ILE A 139 5.85 -2.80 14.56
N ALA A 140 5.83 -2.26 13.34
CA ALA A 140 6.95 -2.37 12.43
C ALA A 140 8.18 -1.59 12.92
N THR A 141 7.99 -0.41 13.50
CA THR A 141 9.11 0.43 13.98
C THR A 141 9.76 -0.09 15.26
N THR A 142 8.97 -0.70 16.15
CA THR A 142 9.48 -1.25 17.42
C THR A 142 10.18 -2.60 17.23
N LEU A 143 9.64 -3.45 16.34
CA LEU A 143 10.15 -4.82 16.14
C LEU A 143 11.19 -4.94 15.02
N LYS A 144 11.64 -3.84 14.43
CA LYS A 144 12.67 -3.88 13.40
C LYS A 144 14.04 -4.09 14.02
N HIS A 145 14.69 -5.21 13.70
CA HIS A 145 16.02 -5.56 14.16
C HIS A 145 16.90 -6.06 13.02
N GLU A 146 18.15 -5.62 12.98
CA GLU A 146 19.13 -6.04 11.98
C GLU A 146 19.54 -7.51 12.12
N ASP A 147 19.45 -8.08 13.32
CA ASP A 147 19.79 -9.47 13.64
C ASP A 147 18.58 -10.43 13.58
N SER A 148 17.47 -10.03 12.93
CA SER A 148 16.31 -10.89 12.78
C SER A 148 16.64 -12.13 11.93
N THR A 149 16.31 -13.32 12.45
CA THR A 149 16.51 -14.61 11.78
C THR A 149 15.25 -15.12 11.07
N GLY A 150 14.13 -14.50 11.32
CA GLY A 150 12.84 -14.76 10.67
C GLY A 150 11.75 -13.88 11.27
N VAL A 151 10.66 -13.73 10.52
CA VAL A 151 9.52 -12.89 10.92
C VAL A 151 8.21 -13.58 10.55
N LEU A 152 7.22 -13.47 11.44
CA LEU A 152 5.83 -13.82 11.14
C LEU A 152 4.97 -12.58 11.36
N THR A 153 4.17 -12.24 10.35
CA THR A 153 3.17 -11.17 10.43
C THR A 153 1.77 -11.73 10.22
N TRP A 154 0.76 -11.05 10.73
CA TRP A 154 -0.64 -11.39 10.48
C TRP A 154 -1.50 -10.14 10.33
N GLY A 155 -2.63 -10.33 9.63
CA GLY A 155 -3.62 -9.29 9.45
C GLY A 155 -4.88 -9.79 8.74
N PRO A 156 -5.86 -8.90 8.50
CA PRO A 156 -7.05 -9.22 7.73
C PRO A 156 -6.71 -9.80 6.37
N GLY A 157 -7.57 -10.68 5.89
CA GLY A 157 -7.43 -11.31 4.58
C GLY A 157 -8.70 -11.32 3.71
N PRO A 158 -9.63 -10.33 3.83
CA PRO A 158 -10.68 -10.20 2.83
C PRO A 158 -10.07 -10.03 1.44
N THR A 159 -10.72 -10.60 0.43
CA THR A 159 -10.31 -10.54 -0.97
C THR A 159 -11.33 -9.73 -1.78
N GLU A 160 -10.89 -9.17 -2.90
CA GLU A 160 -11.75 -8.53 -3.89
C GLU A 160 -11.80 -9.45 -5.13
N PRO A 161 -12.97 -9.96 -5.54
CA PRO A 161 -13.07 -10.93 -6.62
C PRO A 161 -12.54 -10.44 -7.97
N HIS A 162 -12.52 -9.14 -8.19
CA HIS A 162 -12.03 -8.54 -9.43
C HIS A 162 -10.50 -8.38 -9.48
N HIS A 163 -9.81 -8.57 -8.36
CA HIS A 163 -8.35 -8.51 -8.30
C HIS A 163 -7.74 -9.91 -8.53
N TYR A 164 -6.84 -10.02 -9.50
CA TYR A 164 -6.10 -11.28 -9.73
C TYR A 164 -5.24 -11.66 -8.54
N LEU A 165 -4.48 -10.70 -7.99
CA LEU A 165 -3.73 -10.89 -6.76
C LEU A 165 -4.68 -10.69 -5.56
N ASP A 166 -5.25 -11.78 -5.05
CA ASP A 166 -6.21 -11.72 -3.94
C ASP A 166 -5.59 -11.14 -2.65
N LEU A 167 -4.29 -11.36 -2.42
CA LEU A 167 -3.57 -10.78 -1.28
C LEU A 167 -3.43 -9.26 -1.37
N SER A 168 -3.54 -8.66 -2.56
CA SER A 168 -3.35 -7.22 -2.76
C SER A 168 -4.44 -6.38 -2.08
N TRP A 169 -5.62 -6.95 -1.83
CA TRP A 169 -6.75 -6.19 -1.29
C TRP A 169 -6.55 -5.76 0.16
N TYR A 170 -6.43 -6.71 1.09
CA TYR A 170 -6.17 -6.44 2.51
C TYR A 170 -4.89 -7.09 3.04
N ALA A 171 -4.53 -8.28 2.55
CA ALA A 171 -3.32 -8.96 3.00
C ALA A 171 -2.02 -8.25 2.56
N ILE A 172 -2.10 -7.28 1.67
CA ILE A 172 -1.01 -6.34 1.37
C ILE A 172 -0.44 -5.68 2.65
N HIS A 173 -1.29 -5.40 3.63
CA HIS A 173 -0.85 -4.78 4.88
C HIS A 173 0.13 -5.64 5.69
N PRO A 174 -0.16 -6.91 6.06
CA PRO A 174 0.82 -7.76 6.72
C PRO A 174 2.00 -8.14 5.79
N VAL A 175 1.85 -8.17 4.46
CA VAL A 175 2.97 -8.34 3.52
C VAL A 175 3.91 -7.13 3.58
N GLU A 176 3.40 -5.92 3.52
CA GLU A 176 4.19 -4.68 3.69
C GLU A 176 4.92 -4.63 5.03
N MET A 177 4.25 -5.05 6.11
CA MET A 177 4.85 -5.12 7.43
C MET A 177 5.96 -6.17 7.48
N LEU A 178 5.79 -7.33 6.80
CA LEU A 178 6.83 -8.34 6.66
C LEU A 178 8.08 -7.75 5.98
N TYR A 179 7.91 -7.06 4.85
CA TYR A 179 9.02 -6.42 4.14
C TYR A 179 9.66 -5.27 4.93
N ALA A 180 8.88 -4.52 5.70
CA ALA A 180 9.43 -3.50 6.61
C ALA A 180 10.39 -4.09 7.66
N LEU A 181 10.11 -5.32 8.13
CA LEU A 181 10.89 -6.03 9.16
C LEU A 181 12.03 -6.88 8.57
N MET A 182 11.84 -7.48 7.40
CA MET A 182 12.79 -8.40 6.76
C MET A 182 13.71 -7.71 5.74
N GLY A 183 13.23 -6.63 5.11
CA GLY A 183 13.81 -6.08 3.88
C GLY A 183 13.54 -6.95 2.65
N PRO A 184 13.96 -6.50 1.45
CA PRO A 184 13.88 -7.25 0.21
C PRO A 184 14.82 -8.48 0.20
N GLY A 185 14.70 -9.32 -0.84
CA GLY A 185 15.55 -10.50 -1.06
C GLY A 185 14.79 -11.83 -0.97
N CYS A 186 13.45 -11.83 -1.07
CA CYS A 186 12.67 -13.05 -1.18
C CYS A 186 12.89 -13.73 -2.53
N VAL A 187 13.20 -15.04 -2.52
CA VAL A 187 13.50 -15.80 -3.74
C VAL A 187 12.47 -16.86 -4.09
N GLU A 188 11.67 -17.30 -3.11
CA GLU A 188 10.68 -18.36 -3.31
C GLU A 188 9.52 -18.21 -2.32
N VAL A 189 8.31 -18.52 -2.75
CA VAL A 189 7.09 -18.44 -1.93
C VAL A 189 6.27 -19.72 -2.04
N THR A 190 5.70 -20.14 -0.89
CA THR A 190 4.66 -21.16 -0.80
C THR A 190 3.42 -20.59 -0.14
N ARG A 191 2.23 -21.06 -0.52
CA ARG A 191 0.97 -20.69 0.12
C ARG A 191 0.13 -21.92 0.42
N THR A 192 -0.20 -22.11 1.68
CA THR A 192 -1.12 -23.15 2.15
C THR A 192 -2.46 -22.51 2.49
N ILE A 193 -3.52 -23.02 1.85
CA ILE A 193 -4.89 -22.57 2.05
C ILE A 193 -5.48 -23.24 3.29
N GLY A 194 -6.04 -22.43 4.18
CA GLY A 194 -6.70 -22.91 5.38
C GLY A 194 -8.14 -22.41 5.49
N LYS A 195 -8.99 -23.15 6.21
CA LYS A 195 -10.40 -22.77 6.45
C LYS A 195 -10.56 -21.44 7.18
N THR A 196 -9.59 -21.05 8.00
CA THR A 196 -9.63 -19.84 8.84
C THR A 196 -8.58 -18.81 8.43
N GLY A 197 -8.08 -18.92 7.19
CA GLY A 197 -7.06 -18.06 6.62
C GLY A 197 -5.82 -18.86 6.19
N ASP A 198 -5.00 -18.23 5.38
CA ASP A 198 -3.87 -18.86 4.71
C ASP A 198 -2.56 -18.61 5.45
N ILE A 199 -1.59 -19.50 5.21
CA ILE A 199 -0.19 -19.30 5.57
C ILE A 199 0.60 -19.14 4.29
N ILE A 200 1.30 -18.02 4.16
CA ILE A 200 2.22 -17.73 3.08
C ILE A 200 3.64 -17.70 3.68
N VAL A 201 4.55 -18.48 3.13
CA VAL A 201 5.94 -18.53 3.56
C VAL A 201 6.85 -18.13 2.41
N GLY A 202 7.63 -17.07 2.63
CA GLY A 202 8.72 -16.66 1.76
C GLY A 202 10.06 -17.15 2.29
N ARG A 203 10.94 -17.57 1.39
CA ARG A 203 12.34 -17.86 1.67
C ARG A 203 13.22 -16.78 1.07
N TRP A 204 14.02 -16.15 1.91
CA TRP A 204 15.00 -15.13 1.52
C TRP A 204 16.28 -15.76 1.02
N GLU A 205 17.05 -15.01 0.23
CA GLU A 205 18.31 -15.46 -0.36
C GLU A 205 19.35 -15.89 0.69
N ASP A 206 19.37 -15.20 1.84
CA ASP A 206 20.22 -15.51 2.99
C ASP A 206 19.72 -16.69 3.87
N GLY A 207 18.63 -17.35 3.45
CA GLY A 207 18.05 -18.51 4.14
C GLY A 207 17.01 -18.16 5.21
N ARG A 208 16.77 -16.89 5.53
CA ARG A 208 15.71 -16.49 6.46
C ARG A 208 14.34 -16.84 5.91
N LEU A 209 13.39 -17.08 6.82
CA LEU A 209 11.99 -17.32 6.49
C LEU A 209 11.11 -16.17 6.97
N GLY A 210 10.28 -15.68 6.07
CA GLY A 210 9.23 -14.72 6.38
C GLY A 210 7.85 -15.34 6.19
N THR A 211 6.94 -15.15 7.13
CA THR A 211 5.61 -15.75 7.10
C THR A 211 4.52 -14.69 7.20
N VAL A 212 3.50 -14.81 6.38
CA VAL A 212 2.26 -14.02 6.49
C VAL A 212 1.11 -14.95 6.82
N ARG A 213 0.35 -14.61 7.87
CA ARG A 213 -0.91 -15.26 8.22
C ARG A 213 -2.08 -14.36 7.89
N THR A 214 -2.97 -14.75 6.99
CA THR A 214 -4.23 -14.03 6.75
C THR A 214 -5.30 -14.45 7.76
N GLN A 215 -6.10 -13.51 8.23
CA GLN A 215 -7.20 -13.73 9.18
C GLN A 215 -8.49 -13.08 8.66
N PRO A 216 -9.27 -13.75 7.79
CA PRO A 216 -10.45 -13.15 7.18
C PRO A 216 -11.51 -12.61 8.15
N GLN A 217 -11.54 -13.15 9.38
CA GLN A 217 -12.52 -12.80 10.41
C GLN A 217 -11.95 -11.83 11.48
N SER A 218 -10.72 -11.38 11.36
CA SER A 218 -10.08 -10.50 12.34
C SER A 218 -9.49 -9.27 11.66
N TRP A 219 -9.69 -8.11 12.28
CA TRP A 219 -9.11 -6.82 11.86
C TRP A 219 -7.88 -6.44 12.69
N LYS A 220 -7.26 -7.41 13.36
CA LYS A 220 -6.06 -7.20 14.17
C LYS A 220 -4.80 -7.51 13.37
N TYR A 221 -3.82 -6.65 13.50
CA TYR A 221 -2.47 -6.81 12.95
C TYR A 221 -1.49 -7.17 14.05
N GLY A 222 -0.41 -7.84 13.68
CA GLY A 222 0.68 -8.11 14.60
C GLY A 222 1.87 -8.76 13.92
N ALA A 223 2.95 -8.90 14.68
CA ALA A 223 4.19 -9.54 14.24
C ALA A 223 4.86 -10.29 15.37
N VAL A 224 5.63 -11.31 14.98
CA VAL A 224 6.64 -11.99 15.81
C VAL A 224 7.96 -11.92 15.06
N VAL A 225 9.02 -11.53 15.75
CA VAL A 225 10.39 -11.47 15.23
C VAL A 225 11.26 -12.45 15.98
N PHE A 226 11.90 -13.35 15.27
CA PHE A 226 12.86 -14.32 15.80
C PHE A 226 14.26 -13.75 15.70
N ARG A 227 15.03 -13.87 16.79
CA ARG A 227 16.40 -13.38 16.90
C ARG A 227 17.29 -14.44 17.56
N PRO A 228 18.61 -14.40 17.40
CA PRO A 228 19.52 -15.33 18.09
C PRO A 228 19.38 -15.33 19.61
N LYS A 229 18.97 -14.18 20.19
CA LYS A 229 18.83 -13.99 21.64
C LYS A 229 17.42 -14.14 22.17
N GLY A 230 16.44 -14.48 21.35
CA GLY A 230 15.05 -14.66 21.78
C GLY A 230 14.01 -14.33 20.71
N VAL A 231 12.77 -14.27 21.15
CA VAL A 231 11.61 -13.98 20.30
C VAL A 231 10.91 -12.73 20.85
N GLU A 232 10.61 -11.79 19.98
CA GLU A 232 9.84 -10.60 20.31
C GLU A 232 8.50 -10.61 19.59
N GLN A 233 7.47 -10.16 20.26
CA GLN A 233 6.11 -10.14 19.74
C GLN A 233 5.48 -8.77 19.92
N SER A 234 4.66 -8.36 18.94
CA SER A 234 3.89 -7.14 19.05
C SER A 234 2.87 -7.21 20.20
N HIS A 235 2.78 -6.13 20.97
CA HIS A 235 1.75 -6.00 21.99
C HIS A 235 0.40 -5.64 21.36
N PRO A 236 -0.74 -6.16 21.86
CA PRO A 236 -2.07 -5.86 21.30
C PRO A 236 -2.47 -4.39 21.27
N ASP A 237 -1.86 -3.57 22.13
CA ASP A 237 -2.13 -2.13 22.25
C ASP A 237 -1.27 -1.26 21.31
N MET A 238 -0.31 -1.86 20.59
CA MET A 238 0.51 -1.14 19.61
C MET A 238 -0.39 -0.53 18.53
N LYS A 239 -0.15 0.74 18.24
CA LYS A 239 -1.03 1.54 17.40
C LYS A 239 -0.57 1.53 15.95
N SER A 240 -1.55 1.61 15.06
CA SER A 240 -1.34 2.01 13.67
C SER A 240 -2.09 3.32 13.41
N SER A 241 -1.43 4.27 12.76
CA SER A 241 -2.06 5.50 12.29
C SER A 241 -1.48 5.89 10.94
N TYR A 242 -2.17 6.76 10.21
CA TYR A 242 -1.66 7.26 8.94
C TYR A 242 -0.56 8.31 9.11
N THR A 243 -0.52 8.99 10.25
CA THR A 243 0.37 10.14 10.49
C THR A 243 1.85 9.87 10.18
N PRO A 244 2.48 8.75 10.59
CA PRO A 244 3.87 8.48 10.22
C PRO A 244 4.06 8.35 8.70
N MET A 245 3.19 7.61 8.02
CA MET A 245 3.25 7.49 6.56
C MET A 245 3.05 8.85 5.85
N LEU A 246 2.09 9.65 6.31
CA LEU A 246 1.85 10.97 5.73
C LEU A 246 3.04 11.92 5.88
N ARG A 247 3.81 11.82 6.96
CA ARG A 247 5.08 12.55 7.11
C ARG A 247 6.12 12.12 6.08
N GLU A 248 6.23 10.82 5.81
CA GLU A 248 7.13 10.30 4.77
C GLU A 248 6.65 10.72 3.36
N ILE A 249 5.35 10.78 3.10
CA ILE A 249 4.78 11.31 1.86
C ILE A 249 5.18 12.79 1.68
N VAL A 250 5.03 13.63 2.70
CA VAL A 250 5.44 15.04 2.64
C VAL A 250 6.95 15.18 2.42
N LYS A 251 7.75 14.38 3.12
CA LYS A 251 9.19 14.36 2.93
C LYS A 251 9.57 13.98 1.49
N PHE A 252 8.95 12.93 0.96
CA PHE A 252 9.12 12.52 -0.43
C PHE A 252 8.75 13.63 -1.42
N PHE A 253 7.60 14.28 -1.26
CA PHE A 253 7.18 15.38 -2.13
C PHE A 253 8.15 16.57 -2.14
N ARG A 254 8.85 16.80 -1.02
CA ARG A 254 9.85 17.86 -0.89
C ARG A 254 11.23 17.49 -1.45
N THR A 255 11.62 16.22 -1.31
CA THR A 255 12.98 15.78 -1.62
C THR A 255 13.10 15.05 -2.96
N GLY A 256 11.97 14.54 -3.49
CA GLY A 256 11.93 13.65 -4.65
C GLY A 256 12.48 12.24 -4.35
N THR A 257 12.86 11.93 -3.09
CA THR A 257 13.46 10.65 -2.70
C THR A 257 12.41 9.74 -2.09
N PRO A 258 12.02 8.62 -2.76
CA PRO A 258 11.07 7.65 -2.23
C PRO A 258 11.60 6.99 -0.94
N PRO A 259 10.78 6.87 0.12
CA PRO A 259 11.18 6.19 1.35
C PRO A 259 11.16 4.67 1.25
N VAL A 260 10.49 4.14 0.24
CA VAL A 260 10.48 2.73 -0.18
C VAL A 260 10.91 2.70 -1.63
N SER A 261 11.89 1.87 -1.97
CA SER A 261 12.36 1.77 -3.34
C SER A 261 11.32 1.12 -4.25
N ASN A 262 11.34 1.49 -5.53
CA ASN A 262 10.44 0.89 -6.50
C ASN A 262 10.72 -0.61 -6.67
N GLU A 263 11.98 -1.02 -6.53
CA GLU A 263 12.41 -2.41 -6.58
C GLU A 263 11.80 -3.22 -5.43
N GLU A 264 11.80 -2.70 -4.20
CA GLU A 264 11.15 -3.35 -3.06
C GLU A 264 9.63 -3.45 -3.27
N THR A 265 9.00 -2.38 -3.75
CA THR A 265 7.57 -2.41 -4.06
C THR A 265 7.24 -3.46 -5.14
N LEU A 266 8.04 -3.57 -6.19
CA LEU A 266 7.86 -4.60 -7.22
C LEU A 266 8.13 -6.01 -6.69
N GLU A 267 9.08 -6.18 -5.76
CA GLU A 267 9.31 -7.48 -5.10
C GLU A 267 8.12 -7.88 -4.22
N ILE A 268 7.47 -6.94 -3.52
CA ILE A 268 6.23 -7.20 -2.78
C ILE A 268 5.14 -7.73 -3.71
N PHE A 269 5.01 -7.14 -4.90
CA PHE A 269 4.06 -7.62 -5.92
C PHE A 269 4.46 -8.99 -6.48
N ALA A 270 5.75 -9.24 -6.71
CA ALA A 270 6.26 -10.55 -7.14
C ALA A 270 6.03 -11.62 -6.05
N PHE A 271 6.17 -11.27 -4.77
CA PHE A 271 5.82 -12.14 -3.64
C PHE A 271 4.34 -12.54 -3.66
N MET A 272 3.44 -11.57 -3.85
CA MET A 272 2.00 -11.85 -3.92
C MET A 272 1.63 -12.66 -5.17
N ASP A 273 2.26 -12.39 -6.32
CA ASP A 273 2.09 -13.16 -7.56
C ASP A 273 2.57 -14.60 -7.40
N ALA A 274 3.73 -14.81 -6.79
CA ALA A 274 4.22 -16.15 -6.48
C ALA A 274 3.30 -16.88 -5.48
N ALA A 275 2.76 -16.18 -4.49
CA ALA A 275 1.77 -16.73 -3.56
C ALA A 275 0.46 -17.12 -4.25
N GLN A 276 -0.02 -16.31 -5.22
CA GLN A 276 -1.19 -16.61 -6.03
C GLN A 276 -0.96 -17.88 -6.89
N LYS A 277 0.17 -17.93 -7.58
CA LYS A 277 0.56 -19.11 -8.38
C LYS A 277 0.77 -20.36 -7.52
N SER A 278 1.31 -20.23 -6.32
CA SER A 278 1.44 -21.34 -5.36
C SER A 278 0.07 -21.88 -4.95
N LYS A 279 -0.90 -21.00 -4.64
CA LYS A 279 -2.29 -21.35 -4.38
C LYS A 279 -2.89 -22.16 -5.53
N GLU A 280 -2.78 -21.68 -6.76
CA GLU A 280 -3.30 -22.31 -7.98
C GLU A 280 -2.67 -23.68 -8.27
N GLN A 281 -1.43 -23.89 -7.82
CA GLN A 281 -0.68 -25.14 -7.99
C GLN A 281 -0.71 -26.05 -6.74
N GLY A 282 -1.67 -25.83 -5.83
CA GLY A 282 -1.87 -26.69 -4.66
C GLY A 282 -0.77 -26.58 -3.60
N GLY A 283 -0.16 -25.40 -3.47
CA GLY A 283 0.85 -25.10 -2.44
C GLY A 283 2.30 -25.40 -2.87
N LYS A 284 2.56 -25.58 -4.17
CA LYS A 284 3.95 -25.79 -4.66
C LYS A 284 4.79 -24.52 -4.46
N PRO A 285 6.10 -24.66 -4.18
CA PRO A 285 7.03 -23.53 -4.15
C PRO A 285 7.12 -22.84 -5.52
N ILE A 286 7.04 -21.53 -5.53
CA ILE A 286 7.16 -20.68 -6.73
C ILE A 286 8.31 -19.70 -6.52
N LYS A 287 9.25 -19.67 -7.46
CA LYS A 287 10.34 -18.67 -7.47
C LYS A 287 9.81 -17.30 -7.89
N LEU A 288 10.29 -16.26 -7.24
CA LEU A 288 10.08 -14.89 -7.69
C LEU A 288 10.83 -14.65 -9.01
N ARG A 289 10.20 -13.97 -9.95
CA ARG A 289 10.77 -13.63 -11.27
C ARG A 289 10.65 -12.17 -11.56
#